data_4c2e40d6c44d0a01d0439bab12272f91
#
_entry.id   4c2e40d6c44d0a01d0439bab12272f91
#
_cell.length_a   1.000
_cell.length_b   1.000
_cell.length_c   1.000
_cell.angle_alpha   90.00
_cell.angle_beta   90.00
_cell.angle_gamma   90.00
#
_symmetry.space_group_name_H-M   'P 1'
#
loop_
_entity.id
_entity.type
_entity.pdbx_description
1 polymer ?
#
loop_
_entity_poly.entity_id
_entity_poly.type
_entity_poly.pdbx_seq_one_letter_code
_entity_poly.pdbx_strand_id
1 'polypeptide(L)'
;SAILARRKGFDVFLSDSGRIADRYRMKLEAWGVPYEEGGHSEERILAASECVKSPGIPDSAPIVRKLRERGVPVISEIEFAGRYLDGARTICITGSNGKTTTTSLVYRILRDAGCNVALGGNIGESFAYSVATGRYDWYVLELSSFQLDGMFRFRADIGVLTNITPDHLDRYDHSFAKYAAAKMRIAQNQRAGDYFIYSAVDETI
;
A
#
# COMPACT_ATOMS: atom_id res chain seq x y z
N SER A 1 8.70 2.56 2.31
CA SER A 1 8.89 1.35 3.15
C SER A 1 10.31 1.22 3.67
N ALA A 2 11.35 1.33 2.81
CA ALA A 2 12.74 1.10 3.20
C ALA A 2 13.20 1.98 4.37
N ILE A 3 12.88 3.27 4.35
CA ILE A 3 13.19 4.22 5.44
C ILE A 3 12.49 3.80 6.75
N LEU A 4 11.22 3.40 6.69
CA LEU A 4 10.50 2.91 7.87
C LEU A 4 11.15 1.65 8.44
N ALA A 5 11.47 0.69 7.58
CA ALA A 5 12.15 -0.53 7.99
C ALA A 5 13.50 -0.23 8.65
N ARG A 6 14.31 0.66 8.05
CA ARG A 6 15.58 1.10 8.63
C ARG A 6 15.41 1.73 10.02
N ARG A 7 14.40 2.60 10.18
CA ARG A 7 14.08 3.20 11.49
C ARG A 7 13.63 2.18 12.53
N LYS A 8 13.03 1.09 12.11
CA LYS A 8 12.61 -0.01 13.00
C LYS A 8 13.72 -1.03 13.26
N GLY A 9 14.95 -0.77 12.78
CA GLY A 9 16.13 -1.58 13.08
C GLY A 9 16.32 -2.80 12.17
N PHE A 10 15.58 -2.89 11.08
CA PHE A 10 15.77 -3.96 10.09
C PHE A 10 17.05 -3.74 9.28
N ASP A 11 17.68 -4.84 8.88
CA ASP A 11 18.61 -4.82 7.76
C ASP A 11 17.82 -4.69 6.46
N VAL A 12 18.09 -3.64 5.70
CA VAL A 12 17.27 -3.24 4.56
C VAL A 12 18.10 -3.12 3.31
N PHE A 13 17.58 -3.67 2.22
CA PHE A 13 18.13 -3.49 0.89
C PHE A 13 17.00 -3.13 -0.08
N LEU A 14 17.20 -2.07 -0.88
CA LEU A 14 16.26 -1.67 -1.92
C LEU A 14 16.83 -2.05 -3.28
N SER A 15 16.02 -2.71 -4.11
CA SER A 15 16.41 -3.09 -5.48
C SER A 15 15.38 -2.52 -6.48
N ASP A 16 15.90 -1.85 -7.50
CA ASP A 16 15.10 -1.30 -8.60
C ASP A 16 15.71 -1.70 -9.95
N SER A 17 14.93 -2.28 -10.84
CA SER A 17 15.39 -2.65 -12.18
C SER A 17 15.64 -1.44 -13.09
N GLY A 18 15.10 -0.30 -12.75
CA GLY A 18 15.28 0.98 -13.43
C GLY A 18 16.24 1.89 -12.68
N ARG A 19 16.20 3.17 -13.06
CA ARG A 19 16.91 4.23 -12.35
C ARG A 19 16.01 4.84 -11.28
N ILE A 20 16.52 4.93 -10.06
CA ILE A 20 15.83 5.60 -8.96
C ILE A 20 15.94 7.13 -9.17
N ALA A 21 14.81 7.84 -9.20
CA ALA A 21 14.82 9.29 -9.35
C ALA A 21 15.62 9.94 -8.20
N ASP A 22 16.40 10.97 -8.54
CA ASP A 22 17.37 11.63 -7.64
C ASP A 22 16.76 12.02 -6.29
N ARG A 23 15.51 12.52 -6.29
CA ARG A 23 14.79 12.87 -5.06
C ARG A 23 14.59 11.69 -4.09
N TYR A 24 14.47 10.47 -4.61
CA TYR A 24 14.33 9.26 -3.78
C TYR A 24 15.69 8.72 -3.38
N ARG A 25 16.66 8.76 -4.29
CA ARG A 25 18.04 8.37 -4.02
C ARG A 25 18.62 9.18 -2.87
N MET A 26 18.50 10.51 -2.91
CA MET A 26 18.93 11.39 -1.82
C MET A 26 18.29 11.02 -0.46
N LYS A 27 17.00 10.64 -0.47
CA LYS A 27 16.33 10.17 0.75
C LYS A 27 16.92 8.85 1.24
N LEU A 28 17.21 7.90 0.35
CA LEU A 28 17.81 6.60 0.72
C LEU A 28 19.20 6.79 1.31
N GLU A 29 20.02 7.62 0.68
CA GLU A 29 21.37 7.98 1.13
C GLU A 29 21.35 8.66 2.49
N ALA A 30 20.47 9.65 2.69
CA ALA A 30 20.31 10.36 3.96
C ALA A 30 19.91 9.43 5.13
N TRP A 31 19.23 8.32 4.83
CA TRP A 31 18.82 7.33 5.82
C TRP A 31 19.73 6.10 5.87
N GLY A 32 20.83 6.10 5.11
CA GLY A 32 21.79 4.99 5.06
C GLY A 32 21.14 3.68 4.59
N VAL A 33 20.20 3.75 3.64
CA VAL A 33 19.55 2.58 3.05
C VAL A 33 20.38 2.11 1.84
N PRO A 34 20.99 0.92 1.88
CA PRO A 34 21.67 0.35 0.72
C PRO A 34 20.67 0.07 -0.41
N TYR A 35 21.06 0.38 -1.65
CA TYR A 35 20.22 0.15 -2.81
C TYR A 35 21.02 -0.29 -4.03
N GLU A 36 20.33 -0.83 -5.03
CA GLU A 36 20.83 -1.07 -6.38
C GLU A 36 19.86 -0.55 -7.42
N GLU A 37 20.40 -0.23 -8.60
CA GLU A 37 19.68 0.27 -9.77
C GLU A 37 20.08 -0.53 -11.01
N GLY A 38 19.17 -0.58 -12.00
CA GLY A 38 19.43 -1.18 -13.31
C GLY A 38 19.43 -2.70 -13.33
N GLY A 39 18.96 -3.34 -12.28
CA GLY A 39 18.89 -4.80 -12.20
C GLY A 39 18.51 -5.29 -10.82
N HIS A 40 18.54 -6.61 -10.67
CA HIS A 40 18.19 -7.29 -9.42
C HIS A 40 19.29 -8.30 -9.04
N SER A 41 19.98 -8.08 -7.92
CA SER A 41 20.87 -9.06 -7.30
C SER A 41 20.03 -10.17 -6.66
N GLU A 42 19.67 -11.19 -7.47
CA GLU A 42 18.75 -12.25 -7.05
C GLU A 42 19.16 -12.92 -5.73
N GLU A 43 20.44 -13.24 -5.57
CA GLU A 43 20.96 -13.89 -4.37
C GLU A 43 20.61 -13.07 -3.11
N ARG A 44 20.83 -11.77 -3.19
CA ARG A 44 20.58 -10.85 -2.07
C ARG A 44 19.09 -10.69 -1.79
N ILE A 45 18.28 -10.56 -2.84
CA ILE A 45 16.81 -10.45 -2.72
C ILE A 45 16.22 -11.73 -2.14
N LEU A 46 16.67 -12.89 -2.62
CA LEU A 46 16.14 -14.19 -2.21
C LEU A 46 16.61 -14.62 -0.81
N ALA A 47 17.61 -13.94 -0.24
CA ALA A 47 18.04 -14.13 1.15
C ALA A 47 17.19 -13.31 2.15
N ALA A 48 16.30 -12.43 1.67
CA ALA A 48 15.44 -11.62 2.53
C ALA A 48 14.43 -12.47 3.29
N SER A 49 14.14 -12.10 4.52
CA SER A 49 13.06 -12.70 5.33
C SER A 49 11.66 -12.22 4.93
N GLU A 50 11.55 -11.06 4.30
CA GLU A 50 10.31 -10.48 3.79
C GLU A 50 10.62 -9.49 2.65
N CYS A 51 9.74 -9.41 1.67
CA CYS A 51 9.83 -8.47 0.57
C CYS A 51 8.62 -7.52 0.56
N VAL A 52 8.88 -6.22 0.59
CA VAL A 52 7.85 -5.20 0.35
C VAL A 52 7.90 -4.80 -1.11
N LYS A 53 6.86 -5.19 -1.86
CA LYS A 53 6.78 -5.04 -3.31
C LYS A 53 6.03 -3.77 -3.70
N SER A 54 6.57 -3.01 -4.65
CA SER A 54 5.84 -1.91 -5.29
C SER A 54 4.60 -2.42 -6.05
N PRO A 55 3.46 -1.72 -6.00
CA PRO A 55 2.22 -2.17 -6.65
C PRO A 55 2.34 -2.28 -8.19
N GLY A 56 3.24 -1.50 -8.81
CA GLY A 56 3.53 -1.57 -10.24
C GLY A 56 4.17 -2.89 -10.69
N ILE A 57 4.86 -3.60 -9.81
CA ILE A 57 5.51 -4.87 -10.14
C ILE A 57 4.46 -5.98 -10.18
N PRO A 58 4.26 -6.68 -11.31
CA PRO A 58 3.29 -7.75 -11.39
C PRO A 58 3.75 -8.98 -10.60
N ASP A 59 2.79 -9.76 -10.14
CA ASP A 59 3.06 -11.02 -9.44
C ASP A 59 3.71 -12.08 -10.34
N SER A 60 3.54 -11.92 -11.65
CA SER A 60 4.20 -12.74 -12.67
C SER A 60 5.68 -12.40 -12.89
N ALA A 61 6.20 -11.32 -12.30
CA ALA A 61 7.62 -10.95 -12.44
C ALA A 61 8.52 -12.10 -11.94
N PRO A 62 9.59 -12.45 -12.66
CA PRO A 62 10.42 -13.60 -12.33
C PRO A 62 10.93 -13.60 -10.88
N ILE A 63 11.40 -12.46 -10.40
CA ILE A 63 11.90 -12.34 -9.03
C ILE A 63 10.81 -12.53 -7.97
N VAL A 64 9.57 -12.08 -8.25
CA VAL A 64 8.43 -12.24 -7.33
C VAL A 64 8.02 -13.71 -7.24
N ARG A 65 7.99 -14.43 -8.37
CA ARG A 65 7.74 -15.86 -8.39
C ARG A 65 8.79 -16.64 -7.57
N LYS A 66 10.08 -16.35 -7.80
CA LYS A 66 11.18 -16.98 -7.05
C LYS A 66 11.09 -16.74 -5.54
N LEU A 67 10.72 -15.51 -5.12
CA LEU A 67 10.47 -15.21 -3.71
C LEU A 67 9.37 -16.09 -3.12
N ARG A 68 8.24 -16.20 -3.82
CA ARG A 68 7.11 -17.04 -3.37
C ARG A 68 7.44 -18.54 -3.35
N GLU A 69 8.15 -19.03 -4.37
CA GLU A 69 8.64 -20.42 -4.43
C GLU A 69 9.53 -20.79 -3.23
N ARG A 70 10.29 -19.79 -2.73
CA ARG A 70 11.10 -19.95 -1.52
C ARG A 70 10.36 -19.70 -0.22
N GLY A 71 9.05 -19.41 -0.29
CA GLY A 71 8.24 -19.10 0.90
C GLY A 71 8.54 -17.75 1.53
N VAL A 72 9.25 -16.83 0.84
CA VAL A 72 9.49 -15.48 1.32
C VAL A 72 8.18 -14.66 1.20
N PRO A 73 7.65 -14.11 2.30
CA PRO A 73 6.46 -13.27 2.26
C PRO A 73 6.67 -12.06 1.36
N VAL A 74 5.76 -11.86 0.41
CA VAL A 74 5.72 -10.68 -0.47
C VAL A 74 4.48 -9.88 -0.12
N ILE A 75 4.68 -8.69 0.43
CA ILE A 75 3.62 -7.84 0.97
C ILE A 75 3.60 -6.47 0.29
N SER A 76 2.52 -5.73 0.49
CA SER A 76 2.44 -4.33 0.06
C SER A 76 3.04 -3.38 1.09
N GLU A 77 3.32 -2.15 0.67
CA GLU A 77 3.68 -1.04 1.56
C GLU A 77 2.63 -0.83 2.66
N ILE A 78 1.35 -0.98 2.31
CA ILE A 78 0.21 -0.78 3.22
C ILE A 78 0.25 -1.80 4.35
N GLU A 79 0.47 -3.06 4.01
CA GLU A 79 0.64 -4.15 4.99
C GLU A 79 1.82 -3.90 5.92
N PHE A 80 2.95 -3.48 5.35
CA PHE A 80 4.15 -3.22 6.14
C PHE A 80 3.98 -2.04 7.08
N ALA A 81 3.54 -0.89 6.55
CA ALA A 81 3.41 0.34 7.34
C ALA A 81 2.32 0.25 8.40
N GLY A 82 1.24 -0.45 8.11
CA GLY A 82 0.13 -0.65 9.04
C GLY A 82 0.49 -1.32 10.36
N ARG A 83 1.63 -2.01 10.43
CA ARG A 83 2.15 -2.63 11.66
C ARG A 83 2.67 -1.60 12.68
N TYR A 84 2.87 -0.35 12.27
CA TYR A 84 3.57 0.69 13.04
C TYR A 84 2.74 1.96 13.23
N LEU A 85 1.41 1.83 13.28
CA LEU A 85 0.48 2.96 13.41
C LEU A 85 0.45 3.58 14.81
N ASP A 86 0.94 2.88 15.81
CA ASP A 86 1.04 3.35 17.21
C ASP A 86 -0.31 3.93 17.74
N GLY A 87 -1.44 3.29 17.37
CA GLY A 87 -2.79 3.67 17.80
C GLY A 87 -3.52 4.67 16.89
N ALA A 88 -2.88 5.17 15.83
CA ALA A 88 -3.55 6.00 14.84
C ALA A 88 -4.63 5.21 14.08
N ARG A 89 -5.68 5.90 13.65
CA ARG A 89 -6.79 5.32 12.89
C ARG A 89 -6.63 5.54 11.39
N THR A 90 -7.26 4.67 10.61
CA THR A 90 -7.16 4.69 9.15
C THR A 90 -8.52 4.82 8.48
N ILE A 91 -8.58 5.70 7.48
CA ILE A 91 -9.70 5.81 6.54
C ILE A 91 -9.15 5.42 5.18
N CYS A 92 -9.54 4.27 4.68
CA CYS A 92 -9.03 3.71 3.45
C CYS A 92 -10.09 3.80 2.35
N ILE A 93 -9.74 4.36 1.21
CA ILE A 93 -10.66 4.58 0.10
C ILE A 93 -10.17 3.80 -1.13
N THR A 94 -11.03 2.96 -1.69
CA THR A 94 -10.81 2.26 -2.95
C THR A 94 -12.03 2.37 -3.86
N GLY A 95 -11.92 1.83 -5.07
CA GLY A 95 -12.95 1.78 -6.09
C GLY A 95 -12.35 1.85 -7.49
N SER A 96 -13.17 1.74 -8.53
CA SER A 96 -12.71 1.95 -9.90
C SER A 96 -12.56 3.44 -10.17
N ASN A 97 -13.58 4.24 -9.88
CA ASN A 97 -13.63 5.68 -10.12
C ASN A 97 -13.88 6.45 -8.84
N GLY A 98 -13.49 7.73 -8.79
CA GLY A 98 -13.77 8.65 -7.69
C GLY A 98 -12.86 8.52 -6.47
N LYS A 99 -11.93 7.58 -6.43
CA LYS A 99 -10.98 7.40 -5.30
C LYS A 99 -10.29 8.70 -4.90
N THR A 100 -9.58 9.32 -5.82
CA THR A 100 -8.76 10.52 -5.57
C THR A 100 -9.60 11.68 -5.07
N THR A 101 -10.77 11.90 -5.68
CA THR A 101 -11.69 12.97 -5.26
C THR A 101 -12.19 12.73 -3.84
N THR A 102 -12.66 11.51 -3.55
CA THR A 102 -13.17 11.15 -2.23
C THR A 102 -12.08 11.22 -1.17
N THR A 103 -10.90 10.67 -1.45
CA THR A 103 -9.75 10.69 -0.53
C THR A 103 -9.31 12.11 -0.21
N SER A 104 -9.18 12.95 -1.24
CA SER A 104 -8.78 14.36 -1.07
C SER A 104 -9.82 15.16 -0.30
N LEU A 105 -11.12 14.91 -0.53
CA LEU A 105 -12.20 15.56 0.17
C LEU A 105 -12.24 15.17 1.65
N VAL A 106 -12.16 13.88 1.97
CA VAL A 106 -12.11 13.38 3.34
C VAL A 106 -10.92 13.95 4.09
N TYR A 107 -9.73 13.90 3.47
CA TYR A 107 -8.52 14.51 4.04
C TYR A 107 -8.72 15.99 4.35
N ARG A 108 -9.29 16.74 3.39
CA ARG A 108 -9.51 18.19 3.55
C ARG A 108 -10.49 18.49 4.68
N ILE A 109 -11.60 17.75 4.77
CA ILE A 109 -12.60 17.92 5.85
C ILE A 109 -11.94 17.71 7.22
N LEU A 110 -11.18 16.64 7.40
CA LEU A 110 -10.51 16.36 8.66
C LEU A 110 -9.45 17.41 9.01
N ARG A 111 -8.65 17.81 8.03
CA ARG A 111 -7.63 18.84 8.21
C ARG A 111 -8.25 20.19 8.60
N ASP A 112 -9.30 20.61 7.88
CA ASP A 112 -9.97 21.89 8.11
C ASP A 112 -10.77 21.89 9.43
N ALA A 113 -11.12 20.69 9.95
CA ALA A 113 -11.64 20.48 11.29
C ALA A 113 -10.57 20.46 12.40
N GLY A 114 -9.28 20.66 12.06
CA GLY A 114 -8.18 20.70 13.01
C GLY A 114 -7.64 19.33 13.43
N CYS A 115 -8.03 18.23 12.76
CA CYS A 115 -7.49 16.90 13.03
C CYS A 115 -6.04 16.80 12.59
N ASN A 116 -5.23 16.10 13.39
CA ASN A 116 -3.86 15.74 13.02
C ASN A 116 -3.90 14.54 12.05
N VAL A 117 -3.92 14.83 10.74
CA VAL A 117 -4.19 13.85 9.68
C VAL A 117 -3.13 13.88 8.58
N ALA A 118 -2.75 12.70 8.11
CA ALA A 118 -1.89 12.51 6.93
C ALA A 118 -2.69 11.98 5.74
N LEU A 119 -2.27 12.37 4.53
CA LEU A 119 -2.75 11.87 3.26
C LEU A 119 -1.68 10.98 2.64
N GLY A 120 -2.06 9.77 2.20
CA GLY A 120 -1.09 8.85 1.62
C GLY A 120 -1.70 7.72 0.79
N GLY A 121 -0.86 6.74 0.48
CA GLY A 121 -1.21 5.59 -0.34
C GLY A 121 -0.87 5.80 -1.82
N ASN A 122 -1.84 5.64 -2.71
CA ASN A 122 -1.67 5.83 -4.15
C ASN A 122 -1.53 7.30 -4.56
N ILE A 123 -1.86 8.24 -3.68
CA ILE A 123 -1.71 9.69 -3.82
C ILE A 123 -1.02 10.26 -2.58
N GLY A 124 -0.53 11.49 -2.69
CA GLY A 124 0.16 12.16 -1.59
C GLY A 124 1.56 11.59 -1.32
N GLU A 125 1.96 11.57 -0.06
CA GLU A 125 3.21 10.94 0.37
C GLU A 125 3.00 9.42 0.55
N SER A 126 4.11 8.66 0.42
CA SER A 126 4.10 7.24 0.75
C SER A 126 3.61 7.03 2.20
N PHE A 127 2.65 6.14 2.39
CA PHE A 127 2.12 5.84 3.73
C PHE A 127 3.23 5.43 4.70
N ALA A 128 4.12 4.53 4.28
CA ALA A 128 5.26 4.12 5.09
C ALA A 128 6.23 5.27 5.39
N TYR A 129 6.36 6.25 4.50
CA TYR A 129 7.18 7.42 4.75
C TYR A 129 6.54 8.34 5.80
N SER A 130 5.24 8.58 5.70
CA SER A 130 4.49 9.36 6.69
C SER A 130 4.55 8.71 8.09
N VAL A 131 4.40 7.37 8.17
CA VAL A 131 4.57 6.62 9.43
C VAL A 131 6.01 6.70 9.94
N ALA A 132 7.00 6.74 9.04
CA ALA A 132 8.40 6.87 9.43
C ALA A 132 8.75 8.25 9.97
N THR A 133 8.18 9.33 9.46
CA THR A 133 8.66 10.70 9.67
C THR A 133 7.73 11.59 10.47
N GLY A 134 6.46 11.21 10.61
CA GLY A 134 5.45 11.96 11.34
C GLY A 134 4.77 11.13 12.44
N ARG A 135 3.94 11.82 13.22
CA ARG A 135 2.98 11.22 14.13
C ARG A 135 1.62 11.85 13.84
N TYR A 136 0.68 11.02 13.45
CA TYR A 136 -0.67 11.45 13.08
C TYR A 136 -1.69 10.63 13.84
N ASP A 137 -2.85 11.23 14.12
CA ASP A 137 -3.98 10.53 14.75
C ASP A 137 -4.80 9.79 13.69
N TRP A 138 -4.75 10.30 12.44
CA TRP A 138 -5.49 9.75 11.32
C TRP A 138 -4.63 9.65 10.06
N TYR A 139 -4.82 8.57 9.33
CA TYR A 139 -4.31 8.40 7.97
C TYR A 139 -5.47 8.21 6.99
N VAL A 140 -5.58 9.09 6.00
CA VAL A 140 -6.52 8.96 4.89
C VAL A 140 -5.74 8.41 3.70
N LEU A 141 -6.08 7.19 3.29
CA LEU A 141 -5.31 6.42 2.32
C LEU A 141 -6.13 6.11 1.07
N GLU A 142 -5.63 6.52 -0.09
CA GLU A 142 -6.11 5.99 -1.36
C GLU A 142 -5.46 4.64 -1.63
N LEU A 143 -6.25 3.60 -1.89
CA LEU A 143 -5.75 2.26 -2.15
C LEU A 143 -6.16 1.76 -3.54
N SER A 144 -5.16 1.37 -4.33
CA SER A 144 -5.38 0.63 -5.58
C SER A 144 -5.65 -0.85 -5.30
N SER A 145 -6.27 -1.56 -6.25
CA SER A 145 -6.45 -3.01 -6.15
C SER A 145 -5.11 -3.75 -5.96
N PHE A 146 -4.05 -3.28 -6.63
CA PHE A 146 -2.71 -3.87 -6.53
C PHE A 146 -2.08 -3.73 -5.14
N GLN A 147 -2.38 -2.65 -4.41
CA GLN A 147 -1.96 -2.49 -3.03
C GLN A 147 -2.75 -3.40 -2.10
N LEU A 148 -4.06 -3.53 -2.36
CA LEU A 148 -4.95 -4.42 -1.60
C LEU A 148 -4.57 -5.90 -1.77
N ASP A 149 -4.08 -6.34 -2.93
CA ASP A 149 -3.63 -7.71 -3.17
C ASP A 149 -2.48 -8.13 -2.25
N GLY A 150 -1.62 -7.18 -1.87
CA GLY A 150 -0.53 -7.41 -0.92
C GLY A 150 -0.89 -7.08 0.54
N MET A 151 -2.17 -6.97 0.87
CA MET A 151 -2.68 -6.68 2.21
C MET A 151 -3.23 -7.97 2.84
N PHE A 152 -2.69 -8.38 3.98
CA PHE A 152 -3.04 -9.65 4.65
C PHE A 152 -3.63 -9.45 6.04
N ARG A 153 -3.00 -8.63 6.89
CA ARG A 153 -3.39 -8.38 8.28
C ARG A 153 -3.79 -6.93 8.53
N PHE A 154 -3.40 -6.04 7.63
CA PHE A 154 -3.75 -4.62 7.74
C PHE A 154 -5.27 -4.49 7.84
N ARG A 155 -5.73 -3.65 8.76
CA ARG A 155 -7.13 -3.36 9.03
C ARG A 155 -7.43 -1.90 8.75
N ALA A 156 -8.43 -1.65 7.92
CA ALA A 156 -9.01 -0.34 7.76
C ALA A 156 -10.06 -0.11 8.87
N ASP A 157 -9.89 0.91 9.72
CA ASP A 157 -10.92 1.27 10.71
C ASP A 157 -12.18 1.78 10.01
N ILE A 158 -11.99 2.52 8.91
CA ILE A 158 -13.06 2.93 8.01
C ILE A 158 -12.64 2.59 6.59
N GLY A 159 -13.35 1.65 5.96
CA GLY A 159 -13.18 1.28 4.56
C GLY A 159 -14.27 1.91 3.71
N VAL A 160 -13.88 2.58 2.62
CA VAL A 160 -14.80 3.20 1.65
C VAL A 160 -14.58 2.58 0.29
N LEU A 161 -15.63 2.02 -0.29
CA LEU A 161 -15.65 1.49 -1.65
C LEU A 161 -16.59 2.34 -2.51
N THR A 162 -16.03 3.13 -3.40
CA THR A 162 -16.81 4.10 -4.18
C THR A 162 -17.71 3.44 -5.22
N ASN A 163 -17.14 2.52 -6.00
CA ASN A 163 -17.82 1.71 -7.02
C ASN A 163 -16.88 0.61 -7.55
N ILE A 164 -17.43 -0.38 -8.24
CA ILE A 164 -16.66 -1.38 -8.97
C ILE A 164 -17.17 -1.46 -10.41
N THR A 165 -16.35 -1.03 -11.36
CA THR A 165 -16.57 -1.19 -12.80
C THR A 165 -15.34 -1.84 -13.45
N PRO A 166 -15.45 -2.56 -14.55
CA PRO A 166 -14.31 -3.23 -15.19
C PRO A 166 -13.15 -2.27 -15.48
N ASP A 167 -11.98 -2.59 -14.94
CA ASP A 167 -10.73 -1.84 -15.12
C ASP A 167 -9.53 -2.76 -14.86
N HIS A 168 -8.38 -2.50 -15.47
CA HIS A 168 -7.14 -3.26 -15.25
C HIS A 168 -7.27 -4.79 -15.33
N LEU A 169 -8.21 -5.30 -16.16
CA LEU A 169 -8.49 -6.73 -16.21
C LEU A 169 -7.31 -7.58 -16.71
N ASP A 170 -6.40 -6.98 -17.44
CA ASP A 170 -5.13 -7.59 -17.86
C ASP A 170 -4.29 -8.11 -16.70
N ARG A 171 -4.41 -7.47 -15.52
CA ARG A 171 -3.73 -7.86 -14.29
C ARG A 171 -4.48 -8.92 -13.46
N TYR A 172 -5.71 -9.24 -13.86
CA TYR A 172 -6.64 -10.15 -13.15
C TYR A 172 -7.13 -11.28 -14.05
N ASP A 173 -6.28 -11.76 -14.97
CA ASP A 173 -6.59 -12.85 -15.92
C ASP A 173 -7.89 -12.56 -16.72
N HIS A 174 -8.11 -11.30 -17.05
CA HIS A 174 -9.34 -10.80 -17.71
C HIS A 174 -10.63 -11.10 -16.94
N SER A 175 -10.55 -11.35 -15.63
CA SER A 175 -11.67 -11.68 -14.77
C SER A 175 -12.11 -10.47 -13.94
N PHE A 176 -13.31 -9.98 -14.22
CA PHE A 176 -13.94 -8.94 -13.42
C PHE A 176 -14.16 -9.38 -11.95
N ALA A 177 -14.52 -10.65 -11.73
CA ALA A 177 -14.71 -11.19 -10.39
C ALA A 177 -13.42 -11.16 -9.55
N LYS A 178 -12.26 -11.45 -10.15
CA LYS A 178 -10.96 -11.34 -9.47
C LYS A 178 -10.63 -9.90 -9.11
N TYR A 179 -10.90 -8.96 -10.02
CA TYR A 179 -10.70 -7.53 -9.76
C TYR A 179 -11.62 -7.01 -8.65
N ALA A 180 -12.90 -7.39 -8.67
CA ALA A 180 -13.86 -7.04 -7.61
C ALA A 180 -13.41 -7.63 -6.26
N ALA A 181 -13.03 -8.91 -6.23
CA ALA A 181 -12.51 -9.56 -5.03
C ALA A 181 -11.27 -8.84 -4.47
N ALA A 182 -10.35 -8.38 -5.33
CA ALA A 182 -9.20 -7.60 -4.90
C ALA A 182 -9.61 -6.30 -4.16
N LYS A 183 -10.64 -5.59 -4.65
CA LYS A 183 -11.14 -4.38 -3.99
C LYS A 183 -11.85 -4.65 -2.68
N MET A 184 -12.63 -5.74 -2.60
CA MET A 184 -13.31 -6.15 -1.38
C MET A 184 -12.37 -6.49 -0.23
N ARG A 185 -11.09 -6.75 -0.51
CA ARG A 185 -10.06 -6.95 0.52
C ARG A 185 -9.90 -5.77 1.48
N ILE A 186 -10.38 -4.58 1.12
CA ILE A 186 -10.35 -3.42 2.01
C ILE A 186 -11.10 -3.70 3.33
N ALA A 187 -12.13 -4.54 3.30
CA ALA A 187 -12.94 -4.90 4.47
C ALA A 187 -12.53 -6.23 5.13
N GLN A 188 -11.58 -7.00 4.54
CA GLN A 188 -11.30 -8.40 4.94
C GLN A 188 -10.92 -8.58 6.41
N ASN A 189 -10.32 -7.57 7.05
CA ASN A 189 -9.83 -7.65 8.44
C ASN A 189 -10.62 -6.74 9.38
N GLN A 190 -11.72 -6.16 8.94
CA GLN A 190 -12.58 -5.32 9.77
C GLN A 190 -13.23 -6.13 10.89
N ARG A 191 -13.51 -5.47 12.01
CA ARG A 191 -14.07 -6.05 13.24
C ARG A 191 -15.32 -5.30 13.65
N ALA A 192 -16.02 -5.79 14.63
CA ALA A 192 -17.10 -5.04 15.28
C ALA A 192 -16.58 -3.67 15.75
N GLY A 193 -17.25 -2.59 15.32
CA GLY A 193 -16.83 -1.21 15.58
C GLY A 193 -16.04 -0.54 14.45
N ASP A 194 -15.62 -1.27 13.42
CA ASP A 194 -15.13 -0.70 12.17
C ASP A 194 -16.31 -0.40 11.22
N TYR A 195 -16.06 0.43 10.22
CA TYR A 195 -17.11 0.86 9.29
C TYR A 195 -16.73 0.51 7.86
N PHE A 196 -17.67 -0.10 7.13
CA PHE A 196 -17.58 -0.28 5.70
C PHE A 196 -18.65 0.54 5.00
N ILE A 197 -18.23 1.49 4.18
CA ILE A 197 -19.08 2.46 3.48
C ILE A 197 -19.03 2.15 1.99
N TYR A 198 -20.19 1.88 1.40
CA TYR A 198 -20.31 1.57 -0.02
C TYR A 198 -21.66 2.06 -0.56
N SER A 199 -21.78 2.08 -1.89
CA SER A 199 -23.05 2.43 -2.55
C SER A 199 -23.98 1.22 -2.59
N ALA A 200 -25.10 1.28 -1.86
CA ALA A 200 -26.09 0.19 -1.82
C ALA A 200 -26.83 -0.03 -3.17
N VAL A 201 -26.65 0.87 -4.14
CA VAL A 201 -27.21 0.72 -5.50
C VAL A 201 -26.22 0.13 -6.50
N ASP A 202 -24.98 -0.15 -6.09
CA ASP A 202 -23.97 -0.84 -6.91
C ASP A 202 -24.18 -2.35 -6.77
N GLU A 203 -24.77 -2.98 -7.78
CA GLU A 203 -25.08 -4.42 -7.78
C GLU A 203 -23.85 -5.32 -7.72
N THR A 204 -22.64 -4.78 -7.85
CA THR A 204 -21.38 -5.53 -7.79
C THR A 204 -20.87 -5.66 -6.36
N ILE A 205 -21.30 -4.78 -5.45
CA ILE A 205 -20.88 -4.72 -4.06
C ILE A 205 -21.95 -5.38 -3.18
#